data_81e4fa29aedea9b089cb98b0132ecc0b
#
_entry.id   81e4fa29aedea9b089cb98b0132ecc0b
#
_cell.length_a   1.000
_cell.length_b   1.000
_cell.length_c   1.000
_cell.angle_alpha   90.00
_cell.angle_beta   90.00
_cell.angle_gamma   90.00
#
_symmetry.space_group_name_H-M   'P 1'
#
loop_
_entity.id
_entity.type
_entity.pdbx_description
1 polymer ?
#
loop_
_entity_poly.entity_id
_entity_poly.type
_entity_poly.pdbx_seq_one_letter_code
_entity_poly.pdbx_strand_id
1 'polypeptide(L)'
;AYQDVTVHYLPPRPPALKIGGTMTFSEKRLDATVTTGHLDGVKLTGGKVSLTGIHTVSDDYAMIDADVEGPISDILRVLDTEPFGYAQALGFSPDEVGGTAKGHMHFEMPLLRVMTFDMVDLSAEGQLSDVSLPTRTTRLPFEQGEMSLKLDKNGMLLDGSGELSELPVQLGFLQSFDKEAEIRRRTHVIVRPDTDKLADLGLDLRRFADGEVELDATIEESGDSDTSIDLVMGLQNTALEIGELGWKKPAGAAGTLRASLQVRDDVLTSIDSFQVATSDLAASGSVAFSSETKL
;
A
#
# COMPACT_ATOMS: atom_id res chain seq x y z
N ALA A 1 14.94 -13.41 -34.75
CA ALA A 1 15.58 -12.87 -33.53
C ALA A 1 16.05 -11.46 -33.80
N TYR A 2 16.02 -10.61 -32.77
CA TYR A 2 16.50 -9.25 -32.79
C TYR A 2 17.33 -8.99 -31.52
N GLN A 3 18.29 -8.06 -31.59
CA GLN A 3 19.16 -7.68 -30.47
C GLN A 3 19.48 -6.21 -30.57
N ASP A 4 19.58 -5.56 -29.41
CA ASP A 4 19.97 -4.13 -29.27
C ASP A 4 19.07 -3.17 -30.09
N VAL A 5 17.77 -3.44 -30.07
CA VAL A 5 16.78 -2.62 -30.77
C VAL A 5 16.24 -1.54 -29.86
N THR A 6 16.06 -0.35 -30.41
CA THR A 6 15.31 0.75 -29.78
C THR A 6 13.87 0.72 -30.26
N VAL A 7 12.92 0.67 -29.35
CA VAL A 7 11.49 0.60 -29.65
C VAL A 7 10.77 1.86 -29.15
N HIS A 8 10.20 2.64 -30.08
CA HIS A 8 9.32 3.77 -29.76
C HIS A 8 7.87 3.25 -29.74
N TYR A 9 7.30 3.08 -28.56
CA TYR A 9 6.00 2.41 -28.41
C TYR A 9 4.83 3.38 -28.19
N LEU A 10 5.01 4.49 -27.47
CA LEU A 10 3.96 5.48 -27.17
C LEU A 10 4.57 6.89 -27.01
N PRO A 11 4.82 7.65 -28.09
CA PRO A 11 5.28 9.05 -27.95
C PRO A 11 4.27 9.89 -27.14
N PRO A 12 4.73 10.81 -26.27
CA PRO A 12 6.10 11.29 -26.08
C PRO A 12 6.98 10.49 -25.07
N ARG A 13 6.61 9.27 -24.70
CA ARG A 13 7.37 8.44 -23.76
C ARG A 13 8.79 8.13 -24.21
N PRO A 14 9.73 7.96 -23.26
CA PRO A 14 11.06 7.46 -23.56
C PRO A 14 10.98 6.11 -24.29
N PRO A 15 11.86 5.88 -25.28
CA PRO A 15 11.88 4.61 -25.99
C PRO A 15 12.40 3.49 -25.07
N ALA A 16 11.95 2.28 -25.32
CA ALA A 16 12.56 1.09 -24.73
C ALA A 16 13.89 0.80 -25.47
N LEU A 17 14.97 0.63 -24.71
CA LEU A 17 16.33 0.51 -25.22
C LEU A 17 16.87 -0.90 -25.06
N LYS A 18 17.81 -1.27 -25.94
CA LYS A 18 18.53 -2.55 -25.90
C LYS A 18 17.61 -3.77 -25.83
N ILE A 19 16.48 -3.69 -26.52
CA ILE A 19 15.50 -4.77 -26.55
C ILE A 19 16.07 -5.92 -27.37
N GLY A 20 16.05 -7.11 -26.77
CA GLY A 20 16.43 -8.37 -27.41
C GLY A 20 15.33 -9.41 -27.32
N GLY A 21 15.22 -10.27 -28.33
CA GLY A 21 14.20 -11.31 -28.35
C GLY A 21 13.93 -11.94 -29.71
N THR A 22 12.74 -12.49 -29.84
CA THR A 22 12.23 -13.06 -31.09
C THR A 22 10.89 -12.44 -31.44
N MET A 23 10.59 -12.35 -32.74
CA MET A 23 9.33 -11.81 -33.24
C MET A 23 8.85 -12.62 -34.40
N THR A 24 7.56 -12.85 -34.44
CA THR A 24 6.83 -13.39 -35.59
C THR A 24 5.78 -12.37 -36.02
N PHE A 25 5.61 -12.27 -37.31
CA PHE A 25 4.68 -11.31 -37.92
C PHE A 25 3.81 -12.03 -38.95
N SER A 26 2.54 -11.75 -38.95
CA SER A 26 1.56 -12.13 -39.94
C SER A 26 0.75 -10.93 -40.40
N GLU A 27 -0.11 -11.10 -41.39
CA GLU A 27 -0.92 -10.01 -41.96
C GLU A 27 -1.76 -9.28 -40.91
N LYS A 28 -2.21 -9.95 -39.83
CA LYS A 28 -3.13 -9.40 -38.82
C LYS A 28 -2.58 -9.46 -37.40
N ARG A 29 -1.37 -9.98 -37.21
CA ARG A 29 -0.85 -10.23 -35.87
C ARG A 29 0.68 -10.12 -35.81
N LEU A 30 1.15 -9.49 -34.74
CA LEU A 30 2.55 -9.48 -34.36
C LEU A 30 2.66 -10.11 -32.96
N ASP A 31 3.54 -11.09 -32.82
CA ASP A 31 3.90 -11.66 -31.53
C ASP A 31 5.41 -11.50 -31.32
N ALA A 32 5.79 -10.85 -30.23
CA ALA A 32 7.18 -10.67 -29.84
C ALA A 32 7.40 -11.27 -28.44
N THR A 33 8.51 -11.98 -28.29
CA THR A 33 9.04 -12.39 -26.99
C THR A 33 10.24 -11.52 -26.69
N VAL A 34 10.20 -10.84 -25.56
CA VAL A 34 11.31 -10.03 -25.04
C VAL A 34 12.09 -10.87 -24.04
N THR A 35 13.41 -10.90 -24.19
CA THR A 35 14.32 -11.61 -23.27
C THR A 35 15.17 -10.65 -22.45
N THR A 36 15.34 -9.41 -22.91
CA THR A 36 16.08 -8.36 -22.24
C THR A 36 15.67 -6.99 -22.77
N GLY A 37 15.83 -5.97 -21.96
CA GLY A 37 15.62 -4.58 -22.35
C GLY A 37 15.70 -3.62 -21.17
N HIS A 38 15.57 -2.33 -21.46
CA HIS A 38 15.51 -1.28 -20.46
C HIS A 38 14.47 -0.25 -20.85
N LEU A 39 13.75 0.23 -19.86
CA LEU A 39 12.73 1.26 -20.01
C LEU A 39 12.89 2.25 -18.86
N ASP A 40 13.48 3.41 -19.14
CA ASP A 40 13.63 4.54 -18.21
C ASP A 40 14.09 4.14 -16.78
N GLY A 41 15.23 3.42 -16.70
CA GLY A 41 15.77 2.91 -15.42
C GLY A 41 15.25 1.54 -15.01
N VAL A 42 14.13 1.08 -15.59
CA VAL A 42 13.56 -0.24 -15.32
C VAL A 42 14.15 -1.28 -16.26
N LYS A 43 14.64 -2.37 -15.73
CA LYS A 43 15.14 -3.52 -16.49
C LYS A 43 13.99 -4.46 -16.85
N LEU A 44 13.89 -4.79 -18.13
CA LEU A 44 13.02 -5.86 -18.61
C LEU A 44 13.81 -7.16 -18.61
N THR A 45 13.37 -8.12 -17.82
CA THR A 45 14.03 -9.44 -17.66
C THR A 45 13.35 -10.54 -18.46
N GLY A 46 12.14 -10.27 -18.97
CA GLY A 46 11.33 -11.12 -19.80
C GLY A 46 10.08 -10.43 -20.27
N GLY A 47 9.33 -11.08 -21.16
CA GLY A 47 8.02 -10.58 -21.54
C GLY A 47 7.52 -11.07 -22.88
N LYS A 48 6.25 -10.74 -23.16
CA LYS A 48 5.59 -11.02 -24.44
C LYS A 48 4.77 -9.81 -24.84
N VAL A 49 4.75 -9.53 -26.13
CA VAL A 49 3.88 -8.49 -26.72
C VAL A 49 3.10 -9.15 -27.85
N SER A 50 1.79 -9.04 -27.80
CA SER A 50 0.90 -9.51 -28.85
C SER A 50 0.05 -8.35 -29.35
N LEU A 51 0.20 -7.98 -30.60
CA LEU A 51 -0.63 -6.99 -31.27
C LEU A 51 -1.54 -7.73 -32.28
N THR A 52 -2.83 -7.48 -32.20
CA THR A 52 -3.85 -8.05 -33.08
C THR A 52 -4.63 -6.97 -33.77
N GLY A 53 -5.30 -7.32 -34.88
CA GLY A 53 -6.10 -6.35 -35.64
C GLY A 53 -5.31 -5.50 -36.62
N ILE A 54 -4.00 -5.71 -36.78
CA ILE A 54 -3.13 -4.95 -37.69
C ILE A 54 -3.72 -4.97 -39.08
N HIS A 55 -3.94 -3.76 -39.70
CA HIS A 55 -4.61 -3.54 -40.99
C HIS A 55 -6.15 -3.70 -40.98
N THR A 56 -6.80 -3.84 -39.83
CA THR A 56 -8.24 -3.72 -39.73
C THR A 56 -8.65 -2.37 -39.19
N VAL A 57 -9.81 -1.84 -39.59
CA VAL A 57 -10.17 -0.44 -39.28
C VAL A 57 -10.69 -0.27 -37.85
N SER A 58 -10.90 -1.33 -37.06
CA SER A 58 -11.70 -1.23 -35.83
C SER A 58 -11.26 -2.10 -34.64
N ASP A 59 -10.24 -2.97 -34.77
CA ASP A 59 -10.00 -3.98 -33.75
C ASP A 59 -8.52 -4.17 -33.35
N ASP A 60 -7.74 -3.08 -33.44
CA ASP A 60 -6.34 -3.11 -33.01
C ASP A 60 -6.26 -3.22 -31.48
N TYR A 61 -5.61 -4.26 -30.99
CA TYR A 61 -5.51 -4.57 -29.57
C TYR A 61 -4.10 -5.02 -29.19
N ALA A 62 -3.64 -4.57 -28.03
CA ALA A 62 -2.36 -4.95 -27.47
C ALA A 62 -2.53 -5.73 -26.17
N MET A 63 -1.79 -6.83 -26.05
CA MET A 63 -1.57 -7.58 -24.82
C MET A 63 -0.06 -7.57 -24.55
N ILE A 64 0.33 -7.14 -23.37
CA ILE A 64 1.74 -7.00 -22.99
C ILE A 64 1.93 -7.66 -21.62
N ASP A 65 2.76 -8.68 -21.59
CA ASP A 65 3.31 -9.25 -20.36
C ASP A 65 4.75 -8.78 -20.22
N ALA A 66 5.15 -8.29 -19.05
CA ALA A 66 6.49 -7.82 -18.79
C ALA A 66 6.99 -8.24 -17.41
N ASP A 67 8.14 -8.90 -17.39
CA ASP A 67 8.90 -9.14 -16.16
C ASP A 67 9.85 -7.99 -15.96
N VAL A 68 9.71 -7.29 -14.84
CA VAL A 68 10.41 -6.03 -14.55
C VAL A 68 11.24 -6.13 -13.27
N GLU A 69 12.36 -5.40 -13.23
CA GLU A 69 13.20 -5.27 -12.06
C GLU A 69 13.83 -3.86 -12.06
N GLY A 70 13.75 -3.14 -10.94
CA GLY A 70 14.33 -1.81 -10.83
C GLY A 70 13.87 -1.01 -9.61
N PRO A 71 14.29 0.24 -9.49
CA PRO A 71 13.82 1.15 -8.46
C PRO A 71 12.30 1.34 -8.55
N ILE A 72 11.62 1.32 -7.40
CA ILE A 72 10.16 1.55 -7.34
C ILE A 72 9.81 2.91 -7.94
N SER A 73 10.60 3.94 -7.64
CA SER A 73 10.42 5.30 -8.20
C SER A 73 10.42 5.31 -9.72
N ASP A 74 11.30 4.55 -10.38
CA ASP A 74 11.39 4.50 -11.84
C ASP A 74 10.19 3.76 -12.44
N ILE A 75 9.77 2.64 -11.82
CA ILE A 75 8.57 1.90 -12.21
C ILE A 75 7.33 2.81 -12.10
N LEU A 76 7.19 3.53 -10.96
CA LEU A 76 6.09 4.47 -10.76
C LEU A 76 6.10 5.61 -11.80
N ARG A 77 7.26 6.18 -12.15
CA ARG A 77 7.35 7.20 -13.22
C ARG A 77 6.88 6.66 -14.57
N VAL A 78 7.26 5.42 -14.90
CA VAL A 78 6.77 4.77 -16.13
C VAL A 78 5.25 4.63 -16.09
N LEU A 79 4.66 4.25 -14.96
CA LEU A 79 3.22 4.06 -14.78
C LEU A 79 2.44 5.38 -14.62
N ASP A 80 3.09 6.47 -14.19
CA ASP A 80 2.45 7.77 -13.98
C ASP A 80 2.37 8.62 -15.26
N THR A 81 3.09 8.22 -16.30
CA THR A 81 3.04 8.92 -17.60
C THR A 81 1.69 8.67 -18.29
N GLU A 82 1.08 9.72 -18.89
CA GLU A 82 -0.16 9.59 -19.67
C GLU A 82 -0.07 8.43 -20.70
N PRO A 83 -1.14 7.62 -20.86
CA PRO A 83 -2.50 7.78 -20.32
C PRO A 83 -2.74 7.12 -18.95
N PHE A 84 -1.70 6.62 -18.27
CA PHE A 84 -1.88 5.74 -17.11
C PHE A 84 -2.15 6.48 -15.80
N GLY A 85 -1.31 7.45 -15.36
CA GLY A 85 -1.56 8.26 -14.15
C GLY A 85 -1.72 7.48 -12.84
N TYR A 86 -1.13 6.28 -12.73
CA TYR A 86 -1.35 5.39 -11.59
C TYR A 86 -0.78 5.92 -10.27
N ALA A 87 0.38 6.60 -10.29
CA ALA A 87 0.98 7.12 -9.06
C ALA A 87 0.09 8.19 -8.42
N GLN A 88 -0.51 9.07 -9.24
CA GLN A 88 -1.46 10.07 -8.75
C GLN A 88 -2.72 9.42 -8.16
N ALA A 89 -3.24 8.35 -8.79
CA ALA A 89 -4.38 7.61 -8.28
C ALA A 89 -4.09 6.94 -6.92
N LEU A 90 -2.87 6.49 -6.69
CA LEU A 90 -2.40 5.94 -5.42
C LEU A 90 -2.09 7.01 -4.37
N GLY A 91 -1.97 8.28 -4.81
CA GLY A 91 -1.70 9.42 -3.94
C GLY A 91 -0.25 9.51 -3.45
N PHE A 92 0.70 8.88 -4.14
CA PHE A 92 2.14 8.99 -3.88
C PHE A 92 2.84 9.72 -5.04
N SER A 93 3.85 10.52 -4.71
CA SER A 93 4.81 10.99 -5.70
C SER A 93 5.86 9.91 -5.94
N PRO A 94 6.23 9.59 -7.20
CA PRO A 94 7.31 8.64 -7.47
C PRO A 94 8.62 8.95 -6.72
N ASP A 95 8.92 10.23 -6.50
CA ASP A 95 10.14 10.67 -5.83
C ASP A 95 10.12 10.50 -4.30
N GLU A 96 8.94 10.23 -3.73
CA GLU A 96 8.76 10.00 -2.29
C GLU A 96 8.91 8.53 -1.90
N VAL A 97 8.95 7.61 -2.87
CA VAL A 97 9.01 6.16 -2.62
C VAL A 97 10.37 5.62 -2.98
N GLY A 98 11.06 5.03 -2.00
CA GLY A 98 12.34 4.34 -2.19
C GLY A 98 12.18 2.82 -2.25
N GLY A 99 13.30 2.13 -2.52
CA GLY A 99 13.37 0.68 -2.62
C GLY A 99 13.38 0.16 -4.04
N THR A 100 13.36 -1.17 -4.16
CA THR A 100 13.40 -1.89 -5.43
C THR A 100 12.21 -2.83 -5.57
N ALA A 101 11.79 -3.06 -6.80
CA ALA A 101 10.73 -4.02 -7.10
C ALA A 101 11.19 -5.03 -8.14
N LYS A 102 10.69 -6.26 -8.01
CA LYS A 102 10.77 -7.31 -9.00
C LYS A 102 9.41 -7.94 -9.14
N GLY A 103 8.86 -7.95 -10.36
CA GLY A 103 7.50 -8.42 -10.56
C GLY A 103 7.14 -8.67 -12.01
N HIS A 104 5.91 -9.10 -12.16
CA HIS A 104 5.25 -9.31 -13.43
C HIS A 104 4.12 -8.30 -13.60
N MET A 105 4.01 -7.76 -14.80
CA MET A 105 2.95 -6.80 -15.17
C MET A 105 2.25 -7.32 -16.44
N HIS A 106 0.95 -7.22 -16.46
CA HIS A 106 0.10 -7.54 -17.58
C HIS A 106 -0.75 -6.33 -17.96
N PHE A 107 -0.73 -5.99 -19.24
CA PHE A 107 -1.54 -4.90 -19.81
C PHE A 107 -2.38 -5.42 -20.95
N GLU A 108 -3.64 -5.04 -20.95
CA GLU A 108 -4.53 -5.19 -22.10
C GLU A 108 -5.12 -3.85 -22.47
N MET A 109 -5.05 -3.48 -23.75
CA MET A 109 -5.56 -2.17 -24.19
C MET A 109 -5.88 -2.15 -25.69
N PRO A 110 -6.90 -1.38 -26.12
CA PRO A 110 -7.11 -1.10 -27.53
C PRO A 110 -6.01 -0.13 -28.03
N LEU A 111 -5.56 -0.32 -29.26
CA LEU A 111 -4.57 0.57 -29.91
C LEU A 111 -5.28 1.75 -30.56
N LEU A 112 -5.71 2.72 -29.75
CA LEU A 112 -6.40 3.92 -30.21
C LEU A 112 -5.46 5.13 -30.18
N ARG A 113 -5.74 6.15 -31.05
CA ARG A 113 -4.98 7.40 -31.04
C ARG A 113 -5.14 8.22 -29.76
N VAL A 114 -6.30 8.08 -29.10
CA VAL A 114 -6.61 8.69 -27.82
C VAL A 114 -7.03 7.56 -26.89
N MET A 115 -6.28 7.34 -25.85
CA MET A 115 -6.57 6.35 -24.82
C MET A 115 -6.79 7.07 -23.49
N THR A 116 -7.74 6.55 -22.71
CA THR A 116 -8.01 6.98 -21.35
C THR A 116 -7.65 5.84 -20.38
N PHE A 117 -7.45 6.18 -19.13
CA PHE A 117 -7.07 5.24 -18.08
C PHE A 117 -8.01 4.01 -17.99
N ASP A 118 -9.32 4.22 -18.11
CA ASP A 118 -10.35 3.18 -18.03
C ASP A 118 -10.35 2.19 -19.21
N MET A 119 -9.61 2.50 -20.28
CA MET A 119 -9.44 1.60 -21.44
C MET A 119 -8.27 0.64 -21.27
N VAL A 120 -7.45 0.81 -20.23
CA VAL A 120 -6.29 -0.04 -19.96
C VAL A 120 -6.60 -0.96 -18.81
N ASP A 121 -6.62 -2.27 -19.07
CA ASP A 121 -6.64 -3.29 -18.01
C ASP A 121 -5.19 -3.58 -17.61
N LEU A 122 -4.82 -3.21 -16.38
CA LEU A 122 -3.52 -3.48 -15.80
C LEU A 122 -3.67 -4.41 -14.62
N SER A 123 -2.88 -5.46 -14.60
CA SER A 123 -2.61 -6.22 -13.39
C SER A 123 -1.10 -6.36 -13.15
N ALA A 124 -0.72 -6.40 -11.90
CA ALA A 124 0.68 -6.57 -11.51
C ALA A 124 0.79 -7.36 -10.21
N GLU A 125 1.81 -8.18 -10.13
CA GLU A 125 2.21 -8.84 -8.90
C GLU A 125 3.74 -8.82 -8.77
N GLY A 126 4.23 -8.70 -7.53
CA GLY A 126 5.67 -8.60 -7.32
C GLY A 126 6.10 -8.58 -5.87
N GLN A 127 7.42 -8.58 -5.70
CA GLN A 127 8.09 -8.39 -4.41
C GLN A 127 8.79 -7.04 -4.42
N LEU A 128 8.62 -6.34 -3.32
CA LEU A 128 9.22 -5.03 -3.07
C LEU A 128 10.20 -5.18 -1.91
N SER A 129 11.40 -4.68 -2.08
CA SER A 129 12.48 -4.76 -1.09
C SER A 129 13.01 -3.38 -0.74
N ASP A 130 13.38 -3.21 0.52
CA ASP A 130 13.92 -1.97 1.07
C ASP A 130 12.97 -0.77 0.82
N VAL A 131 11.67 -1.01 0.96
CA VAL A 131 10.65 0.01 0.73
C VAL A 131 10.75 1.11 1.76
N SER A 132 10.80 2.35 1.30
CA SER A 132 10.67 3.53 2.14
C SER A 132 9.61 4.47 1.59
N LEU A 133 8.75 4.96 2.47
CA LEU A 133 7.68 5.91 2.12
C LEU A 133 7.31 6.80 3.31
N PRO A 134 6.93 8.06 3.06
CA PRO A 134 6.38 8.92 4.09
C PRO A 134 4.98 8.42 4.49
N THR A 135 4.73 8.28 5.78
CA THR A 135 3.39 8.01 6.26
C THR A 135 2.61 9.32 6.47
N ARG A 136 1.36 9.35 6.05
CA ARG A 136 0.50 10.54 6.18
C ARG A 136 -0.12 10.65 7.56
N THR A 137 -0.48 9.51 8.15
CA THR A 137 -1.24 9.46 9.41
C THR A 137 -0.37 9.71 10.64
N THR A 138 0.80 9.08 10.71
CA THR A 138 1.67 9.17 11.90
C THR A 138 2.79 10.19 11.76
N ARG A 139 3.07 10.67 10.55
CA ARG A 139 4.26 11.46 10.17
C ARG A 139 5.60 10.76 10.46
N LEU A 140 5.55 9.49 10.80
CA LEU A 140 6.72 8.65 11.03
C LEU A 140 7.09 7.94 9.73
N PRO A 141 8.36 7.91 9.32
CA PRO A 141 8.76 7.23 8.10
C PRO A 141 8.57 5.72 8.25
N PHE A 142 8.06 5.07 7.19
CA PHE A 142 8.13 3.63 7.03
C PHE A 142 9.39 3.31 6.23
N GLU A 143 10.22 2.42 6.71
CA GLU A 143 11.53 2.10 6.16
C GLU A 143 11.79 0.58 6.18
N GLN A 144 12.79 0.14 5.43
CA GLN A 144 13.24 -1.26 5.35
C GLN A 144 12.11 -2.25 5.04
N GLY A 145 11.14 -1.83 4.23
CA GLY A 145 9.97 -2.64 3.93
C GLY A 145 10.29 -3.81 3.01
N GLU A 146 9.85 -5.01 3.41
CA GLU A 146 9.81 -6.22 2.58
C GLU A 146 8.34 -6.58 2.35
N MET A 147 7.83 -6.36 1.14
CA MET A 147 6.40 -6.41 0.87
C MET A 147 6.09 -7.19 -0.40
N SER A 148 4.93 -7.83 -0.42
CA SER A 148 4.31 -8.36 -1.63
C SER A 148 3.28 -7.36 -2.15
N LEU A 149 3.22 -7.22 -3.48
CA LEU A 149 2.25 -6.38 -4.19
C LEU A 149 1.34 -7.25 -5.05
N LYS A 150 0.04 -6.97 -4.99
CA LYS A 150 -0.94 -7.38 -6.01
C LYS A 150 -1.76 -6.16 -6.39
N LEU A 151 -1.92 -5.94 -7.68
CA LEU A 151 -2.67 -4.83 -8.24
C LEU A 151 -3.48 -5.33 -9.43
N ASP A 152 -4.74 -4.92 -9.49
CA ASP A 152 -5.61 -5.10 -10.65
C ASP A 152 -6.56 -3.90 -10.79
N LYS A 153 -7.50 -3.97 -11.71
CA LYS A 153 -8.51 -2.92 -11.94
C LYS A 153 -9.42 -2.65 -10.73
N ASN A 154 -9.51 -3.57 -9.77
CA ASN A 154 -10.37 -3.41 -8.59
C ASN A 154 -9.64 -2.72 -7.43
N GLY A 155 -8.30 -2.86 -7.38
CA GLY A 155 -7.53 -2.26 -6.30
C GLY A 155 -6.09 -2.74 -6.21
N MET A 156 -5.46 -2.35 -5.11
CA MET A 156 -4.10 -2.70 -4.76
C MET A 156 -4.05 -3.31 -3.36
N LEU A 157 -3.31 -4.38 -3.22
CA LEU A 157 -2.98 -5.03 -1.96
C LEU A 157 -1.46 -5.03 -1.77
N LEU A 158 -1.03 -4.51 -0.63
CA LEU A 158 0.34 -4.64 -0.13
C LEU A 158 0.30 -5.41 1.18
N ASP A 159 1.20 -6.35 1.36
CA ASP A 159 1.32 -7.14 2.59
C ASP A 159 2.80 -7.43 2.87
N GLY A 160 3.23 -7.23 4.11
CA GLY A 160 4.62 -7.46 4.47
C GLY A 160 5.01 -6.91 5.83
N SER A 161 6.29 -6.58 5.97
CA SER A 161 6.85 -6.04 7.21
C SER A 161 7.90 -4.97 6.89
N GLY A 162 8.22 -4.17 7.89
CA GLY A 162 9.24 -3.13 7.82
C GLY A 162 9.44 -2.48 9.18
N GLU A 163 9.89 -1.26 9.19
CA GLU A 163 10.10 -0.47 10.40
C GLU A 163 9.30 0.84 10.32
N LEU A 164 8.68 1.22 11.43
CA LEU A 164 8.04 2.51 11.63
C LEU A 164 8.78 3.21 12.78
N SER A 165 9.63 4.20 12.45
CA SER A 165 10.54 4.84 13.43
C SER A 165 11.32 3.82 14.27
N GLU A 166 12.04 2.93 13.62
CA GLU A 166 12.84 1.85 14.25
C GLU A 166 12.03 0.76 14.99
N LEU A 167 10.70 0.82 14.94
CA LEU A 167 9.83 -0.23 15.48
C LEU A 167 9.47 -1.23 14.40
N PRO A 168 9.80 -2.52 14.55
CA PRO A 168 9.35 -3.55 13.62
C PRO A 168 7.82 -3.59 13.55
N VAL A 169 7.28 -3.58 12.33
CA VAL A 169 5.85 -3.58 12.07
C VAL A 169 5.49 -4.58 10.99
N GLN A 170 4.35 -5.26 11.16
CA GLN A 170 3.65 -5.96 10.09
C GLN A 170 2.58 -5.04 9.54
N LEU A 171 2.50 -4.93 8.22
CA LEU A 171 1.62 -4.00 7.53
C LEU A 171 0.87 -4.72 6.41
N GLY A 172 -0.46 -4.64 6.47
CA GLY A 172 -1.35 -4.97 5.36
C GLY A 172 -2.04 -3.69 4.88
N PHE A 173 -2.05 -3.44 3.58
CA PHE A 173 -2.69 -2.27 3.01
C PHE A 173 -3.53 -2.66 1.80
N LEU A 174 -4.79 -2.26 1.79
CA LEU A 174 -5.72 -2.44 0.68
C LEU A 174 -6.26 -1.09 0.25
N GLN A 175 -6.16 -0.80 -1.04
CA GLN A 175 -6.76 0.36 -1.70
C GLN A 175 -7.76 -0.12 -2.73
N SER A 176 -9.05 0.23 -2.60
CA SER A 176 -10.04 0.04 -3.65
C SER A 176 -9.95 1.15 -4.70
N PHE A 177 -10.06 0.78 -5.97
CA PHE A 177 -10.18 1.74 -7.09
C PHE A 177 -11.65 1.98 -7.47
N ASP A 178 -12.57 1.22 -6.91
CA ASP A 178 -14.00 1.49 -7.03
C ASP A 178 -14.36 2.74 -6.22
N LYS A 179 -14.84 3.78 -6.90
CA LYS A 179 -15.25 5.06 -6.29
C LYS A 179 -16.50 4.94 -5.44
N GLU A 180 -17.30 3.91 -5.67
CA GLU A 180 -18.53 3.61 -4.91
C GLU A 180 -18.29 2.64 -3.75
N ALA A 181 -17.05 2.18 -3.56
CA ALA A 181 -16.71 1.30 -2.45
C ALA A 181 -16.97 1.99 -1.10
N GLU A 182 -17.67 1.29 -0.21
CA GLU A 182 -17.92 1.76 1.16
C GLU A 182 -16.63 2.01 1.93
N ILE A 183 -15.67 1.07 1.80
CA ILE A 183 -14.32 1.21 2.35
C ILE A 183 -13.35 1.40 1.18
N ARG A 184 -12.74 2.57 1.10
CA ARG A 184 -11.75 2.91 0.06
C ARG A 184 -10.35 2.43 0.40
N ARG A 185 -9.99 2.49 1.68
CA ARG A 185 -8.70 2.01 2.20
C ARG A 185 -8.92 1.21 3.46
N ARG A 186 -8.11 0.17 3.60
CA ARG A 186 -7.95 -0.56 4.86
C ARG A 186 -6.46 -0.74 5.12
N THR A 187 -6.03 -0.31 6.28
CA THR A 187 -4.67 -0.54 6.78
C THR A 187 -4.75 -1.41 8.02
N HIS A 188 -4.03 -2.51 8.02
CA HIS A 188 -3.87 -3.38 9.17
C HIS A 188 -2.43 -3.31 9.65
N VAL A 189 -2.22 -3.04 10.94
CA VAL A 189 -0.90 -2.82 11.53
C VAL A 189 -0.77 -3.65 12.79
N ILE A 190 0.31 -4.43 12.89
CA ILE A 190 0.70 -5.12 14.12
C ILE A 190 2.08 -4.60 14.53
N VAL A 191 2.17 -4.08 15.75
CA VAL A 191 3.41 -3.49 16.28
C VAL A 191 3.52 -3.74 17.79
N ARG A 192 4.74 -3.79 18.33
CA ARG A 192 5.01 -3.97 19.75
C ARG A 192 5.88 -2.87 20.32
N PRO A 193 5.32 -1.66 20.50
CA PRO A 193 6.00 -0.55 21.15
C PRO A 193 6.06 -0.76 22.68
N ASP A 194 7.06 -0.17 23.30
CA ASP A 194 6.97 0.19 24.71
C ASP A 194 6.06 1.44 24.89
N THR A 195 5.74 1.78 26.13
CA THR A 195 4.86 2.90 26.45
C THR A 195 5.44 4.27 26.05
N ASP A 196 6.77 4.40 25.95
CA ASP A 196 7.40 5.64 25.48
C ASP A 196 7.24 5.79 23.97
N LYS A 197 7.50 4.73 23.21
CA LYS A 197 7.28 4.71 21.76
C LYS A 197 5.80 4.83 21.41
N LEU A 198 4.91 4.29 22.24
CA LEU A 198 3.46 4.45 22.05
C LEU A 198 3.03 5.92 22.18
N ALA A 199 3.67 6.68 23.08
CA ALA A 199 3.45 8.11 23.19
C ALA A 199 3.91 8.87 21.93
N ASP A 200 5.00 8.48 21.31
CA ASP A 200 5.47 9.03 20.03
C ASP A 200 4.48 8.74 18.87
N LEU A 201 3.74 7.65 18.96
CA LEU A 201 2.64 7.28 18.05
C LEU A 201 1.33 8.05 18.33
N GLY A 202 1.31 8.95 19.33
CA GLY A 202 0.15 9.74 19.69
C GLY A 202 -0.71 9.14 20.83
N LEU A 203 -0.32 8.00 21.41
CA LEU A 203 -1.04 7.32 22.49
C LEU A 203 -0.24 7.40 23.80
N ASP A 204 -0.28 8.55 24.50
CA ASP A 204 0.44 8.72 25.78
C ASP A 204 -0.30 8.03 26.94
N LEU A 205 0.12 6.81 27.22
CA LEU A 205 -0.39 5.98 28.34
C LEU A 205 0.56 5.95 29.54
N ARG A 206 1.69 6.66 29.53
CA ARG A 206 2.75 6.60 30.58
C ARG A 206 2.27 6.92 31.99
N ARG A 207 1.16 7.66 32.13
CA ARG A 207 0.53 7.87 33.43
C ARG A 207 -0.05 6.60 34.04
N PHE A 208 -0.47 5.65 33.23
CA PHE A 208 -1.25 4.48 33.65
C PHE A 208 -0.57 3.18 33.34
N ALA A 209 0.40 3.15 32.43
CA ALA A 209 1.02 1.96 31.89
C ALA A 209 2.54 2.12 31.78
N ASP A 210 3.25 1.02 32.02
CA ASP A 210 4.69 0.91 31.82
C ASP A 210 5.02 -0.49 31.26
N GLY A 211 5.85 -0.55 30.20
CA GLY A 211 6.27 -1.77 29.56
C GLY A 211 5.80 -1.90 28.11
N GLU A 212 5.94 -3.10 27.55
CA GLU A 212 5.62 -3.42 26.15
C GLU A 212 4.12 -3.68 25.96
N VAL A 213 3.56 -3.14 24.90
CA VAL A 213 2.19 -3.31 24.44
C VAL A 213 2.19 -4.02 23.09
N GLU A 214 1.41 -5.05 22.91
CA GLU A 214 1.12 -5.60 21.59
C GLU A 214 -0.10 -4.88 21.00
N LEU A 215 0.10 -4.11 19.95
CA LEU A 215 -0.95 -3.35 19.28
C LEU A 215 -1.29 -4.01 17.94
N ASP A 216 -2.55 -4.36 17.77
CA ASP A 216 -3.17 -4.80 16.52
C ASP A 216 -4.28 -3.80 16.18
N ALA A 217 -4.12 -3.08 15.06
CA ALA A 217 -5.04 -2.03 14.66
C ALA A 217 -5.48 -2.20 13.20
N THR A 218 -6.78 -2.07 12.97
CA THR A 218 -7.37 -1.95 11.64
C THR A 218 -7.95 -0.56 11.47
N ILE A 219 -7.49 0.14 10.45
CA ILE A 219 -7.90 1.49 10.08
C ILE A 219 -8.65 1.40 8.76
N GLU A 220 -9.89 1.84 8.72
CA GLU A 220 -10.73 1.84 7.53
C GLU A 220 -11.14 3.27 7.19
N GLU A 221 -10.83 3.70 5.97
CA GLU A 221 -11.19 5.00 5.44
C GLU A 221 -12.40 4.85 4.50
N SER A 222 -13.49 5.50 4.85
CA SER A 222 -14.74 5.54 4.08
C SER A 222 -14.96 6.96 3.56
N GLY A 223 -15.10 7.13 2.24
CA GLY A 223 -15.23 8.47 1.65
C GLY A 223 -13.97 9.32 1.79
N ASP A 224 -14.15 10.62 1.97
CA ASP A 224 -13.06 11.59 1.93
C ASP A 224 -12.53 11.99 3.33
N SER A 225 -13.29 11.76 4.40
CA SER A 225 -12.94 12.24 5.72
C SER A 225 -13.30 11.35 6.91
N ASP A 226 -14.07 10.28 6.69
CA ASP A 226 -14.50 9.39 7.76
C ASP A 226 -13.52 8.20 7.88
N THR A 227 -12.96 8.02 9.07
CA THR A 227 -12.03 6.94 9.40
C THR A 227 -12.52 6.22 10.64
N SER A 228 -12.68 4.90 10.56
CA SER A 228 -12.87 4.03 11.71
C SER A 228 -11.57 3.33 12.09
N ILE A 229 -11.33 3.19 13.38
CA ILE A 229 -10.15 2.49 13.91
C ILE A 229 -10.62 1.46 14.92
N ASP A 230 -10.40 0.19 14.60
CA ASP A 230 -10.55 -0.90 15.55
C ASP A 230 -9.19 -1.32 16.06
N LEU A 231 -9.00 -1.30 17.38
CA LEU A 231 -7.73 -1.67 17.98
C LEU A 231 -7.89 -2.73 19.08
N VAL A 232 -6.91 -3.59 19.16
CA VAL A 232 -6.72 -4.57 20.23
C VAL A 232 -5.33 -4.40 20.81
N MET A 233 -5.25 -4.19 22.11
CA MET A 233 -3.98 -4.14 22.83
C MET A 233 -3.82 -5.37 23.73
N GLY A 234 -2.77 -6.13 23.52
CA GLY A 234 -2.28 -7.15 24.45
C GLY A 234 -1.44 -6.48 25.54
N LEU A 235 -1.87 -6.61 26.80
CA LEU A 235 -1.26 -5.92 27.94
C LEU A 235 -0.52 -6.89 28.87
N GLN A 236 -0.14 -8.08 28.41
CA GLN A 236 0.53 -9.07 29.23
C GLN A 236 1.89 -8.57 29.77
N ASN A 237 2.67 -7.92 28.92
CA ASN A 237 3.99 -7.43 29.29
C ASN A 237 3.98 -5.98 29.83
N THR A 238 2.79 -5.44 30.06
CA THR A 238 2.58 -4.06 30.53
C THR A 238 2.15 -4.07 31.99
N ALA A 239 2.82 -3.34 32.85
CA ALA A 239 2.32 -3.00 34.17
C ALA A 239 1.28 -1.90 34.04
N LEU A 240 0.16 -2.00 34.76
CA LEU A 240 -0.87 -0.96 34.81
C LEU A 240 -1.07 -0.49 36.24
N GLU A 241 -1.29 0.80 36.41
CA GLU A 241 -1.59 1.43 37.70
C GLU A 241 -2.68 2.50 37.56
N ILE A 242 -3.75 2.37 38.33
CA ILE A 242 -4.79 3.39 38.46
C ILE A 242 -4.79 3.84 39.91
N GLY A 243 -4.02 4.89 40.21
CA GLY A 243 -3.80 5.37 41.58
C GLY A 243 -5.10 5.78 42.28
N GLU A 244 -6.06 6.36 41.55
CA GLU A 244 -7.37 6.79 42.07
C GLU A 244 -8.21 5.63 42.58
N LEU A 245 -7.99 4.41 42.06
CA LEU A 245 -8.67 3.19 42.47
C LEU A 245 -7.82 2.30 43.41
N GLY A 246 -6.54 2.65 43.61
CA GLY A 246 -5.58 1.79 44.30
C GLY A 246 -5.33 0.47 43.59
N TRP A 247 -5.63 0.38 42.30
CA TRP A 247 -5.56 -0.83 41.50
C TRP A 247 -4.26 -0.91 40.72
N LYS A 248 -3.66 -2.11 40.71
CA LYS A 248 -2.42 -2.37 39.96
C LYS A 248 -2.48 -3.76 39.32
N LYS A 249 -2.00 -3.85 38.10
CA LYS A 249 -1.73 -5.07 37.36
C LYS A 249 -0.21 -5.19 37.14
N PRO A 250 0.48 -6.22 37.65
CA PRO A 250 1.90 -6.38 37.33
C PRO A 250 2.11 -6.81 35.87
N ALA A 251 3.28 -6.52 35.33
CA ALA A 251 3.72 -7.15 34.10
C ALA A 251 3.78 -8.68 34.25
N GLY A 252 3.46 -9.41 33.20
CA GLY A 252 3.31 -10.87 33.19
C GLY A 252 1.87 -11.36 33.49
N ALA A 253 1.02 -10.52 34.07
CA ALA A 253 -0.40 -10.85 34.23
C ALA A 253 -1.18 -10.58 32.95
N ALA A 254 -2.15 -11.45 32.62
CA ALA A 254 -2.97 -11.26 31.42
C ALA A 254 -3.78 -9.96 31.46
N GLY A 255 -3.93 -9.31 30.34
CA GLY A 255 -4.78 -8.14 30.16
C GLY A 255 -4.98 -7.83 28.69
N THR A 256 -6.16 -7.34 28.35
CA THR A 256 -6.48 -6.87 26.98
C THR A 256 -7.27 -5.59 27.05
N LEU A 257 -7.06 -4.71 26.05
CA LEU A 257 -7.92 -3.58 25.76
C LEU A 257 -8.40 -3.72 24.32
N ARG A 258 -9.69 -3.50 24.10
CA ARG A 258 -10.29 -3.36 22.78
C ARG A 258 -10.97 -2.02 22.69
N ALA A 259 -10.87 -1.33 21.56
CA ALA A 259 -11.61 -0.10 21.34
C ALA A 259 -11.93 0.07 19.87
N SER A 260 -13.11 0.69 19.61
CA SER A 260 -13.52 1.16 18.29
C SER A 260 -13.66 2.68 18.35
N LEU A 261 -12.96 3.38 17.45
CA LEU A 261 -12.87 4.84 17.43
C LEU A 261 -13.37 5.38 16.09
N GLN A 262 -13.93 6.59 16.11
CA GLN A 262 -14.30 7.33 14.91
C GLN A 262 -13.50 8.63 14.84
N VAL A 263 -12.89 8.83 13.68
CA VAL A 263 -12.12 10.03 13.36
C VAL A 263 -12.74 10.69 12.14
N ARG A 264 -12.91 12.00 12.18
CA ARG A 264 -13.39 12.80 11.05
C ARG A 264 -12.53 14.03 10.89
N ASP A 265 -12.02 14.28 9.68
CA ASP A 265 -11.12 15.40 9.40
C ASP A 265 -9.93 15.47 10.36
N ASP A 266 -9.28 14.33 10.64
CA ASP A 266 -8.18 14.16 11.61
C ASP A 266 -8.54 14.51 13.08
N VAL A 267 -9.84 14.55 13.41
CA VAL A 267 -10.33 14.80 14.78
C VAL A 267 -11.04 13.56 15.31
N LEU A 268 -10.63 13.07 16.47
CA LEU A 268 -11.33 12.01 17.19
C LEU A 268 -12.71 12.49 17.63
N THR A 269 -13.78 11.90 17.08
CA THR A 269 -15.16 12.29 17.35
C THR A 269 -15.82 11.42 18.41
N SER A 270 -15.48 10.12 18.46
CA SER A 270 -15.99 9.21 19.47
C SER A 270 -15.06 8.01 19.69
N ILE A 271 -15.20 7.42 20.87
CA ILE A 271 -14.85 6.03 21.16
C ILE A 271 -16.19 5.33 21.29
N ASP A 272 -16.61 4.65 20.23
CA ASP A 272 -17.92 4.01 20.16
C ASP A 272 -18.06 2.88 21.16
N SER A 273 -16.95 2.19 21.42
CA SER A 273 -16.83 1.19 22.46
C SER A 273 -15.39 1.07 22.95
N PHE A 274 -15.22 0.83 24.23
CA PHE A 274 -13.98 0.29 24.76
C PHE A 274 -14.27 -0.83 25.76
N GLN A 275 -13.38 -1.78 25.85
CA GLN A 275 -13.42 -2.89 26.81
C GLN A 275 -12.01 -3.18 27.31
N VAL A 276 -11.82 -3.08 28.61
CA VAL A 276 -10.60 -3.51 29.31
C VAL A 276 -10.93 -4.75 30.10
N ALA A 277 -10.11 -5.77 29.99
CA ALA A 277 -10.26 -7.01 30.76
C ALA A 277 -8.90 -7.48 31.27
N THR A 278 -8.83 -7.71 32.57
CA THR A 278 -7.70 -8.34 33.28
C THR A 278 -8.22 -9.46 34.16
N SER A 279 -7.35 -10.08 34.94
CA SER A 279 -7.77 -11.15 35.89
C SER A 279 -8.74 -10.68 36.98
N ASP A 280 -8.72 -9.40 37.33
CA ASP A 280 -9.39 -8.84 38.50
C ASP A 280 -10.09 -7.48 38.23
N LEU A 281 -9.99 -6.95 36.98
CA LEU A 281 -10.68 -5.74 36.55
C LEU A 281 -11.34 -5.97 35.20
N ALA A 282 -12.61 -5.59 35.08
CA ALA A 282 -13.30 -5.48 33.82
C ALA A 282 -14.00 -4.10 33.77
N ALA A 283 -13.78 -3.38 32.69
CA ALA A 283 -14.43 -2.09 32.44
C ALA A 283 -14.83 -2.00 30.98
N SER A 284 -15.96 -1.38 30.70
CA SER A 284 -16.42 -1.09 29.34
C SER A 284 -17.21 0.19 29.31
N GLY A 285 -17.27 0.82 28.14
CA GLY A 285 -18.01 2.06 27.96
C GLY A 285 -17.89 2.62 26.56
N SER A 286 -18.36 3.86 26.42
CA SER A 286 -18.22 4.67 25.20
C SER A 286 -17.99 6.13 25.60
N VAL A 287 -17.38 6.91 24.71
CA VAL A 287 -17.12 8.35 24.91
C VAL A 287 -17.42 9.10 23.62
N ALA A 288 -18.19 10.16 23.73
CA ALA A 288 -18.36 11.10 22.63
C ALA A 288 -17.65 12.41 22.95
N PHE A 289 -16.89 12.95 22.00
CA PHE A 289 -16.17 14.21 22.17
C PHE A 289 -16.98 15.37 21.55
N SER A 290 -17.08 16.49 22.25
CA SER A 290 -17.57 17.72 21.62
C SER A 290 -16.46 18.28 20.72
N SER A 291 -16.80 18.89 19.60
CA SER A 291 -16.05 19.22 18.38
C SER A 291 -14.67 19.94 18.49
N GLU A 292 -13.91 19.81 19.58
CA GLU A 292 -12.66 20.54 19.78
C GLU A 292 -11.43 19.69 20.15
N THR A 293 -11.53 18.37 20.21
CA THR A 293 -10.38 17.53 20.58
C THR A 293 -9.62 17.07 19.34
N LYS A 294 -8.54 17.75 18.98
CA LYS A 294 -7.60 17.30 17.94
C LYS A 294 -6.68 16.24 18.54
N LEU A 295 -6.44 15.18 17.75
CA LEU A 295 -5.41 14.15 18.01
C LEU A 295 -4.00 14.71 17.78
#